data_8b34cd29c14400f8901cd7864d47b6c0
#
_entry.id   8b34cd29c14400f8901cd7864d47b6c0
#
_cell.length_a   1.000
_cell.length_b   1.000
_cell.length_c   1.000
_cell.angle_alpha   90.00
_cell.angle_beta   90.00
_cell.angle_gamma   90.00
#
_symmetry.space_group_name_H-M   'P 1'
#
loop_
_entity.id
_entity.type
_entity.pdbx_description
1 polymer ?
#
loop_
_entity_poly.entity_id
_entity_poly.type
_entity_poly.pdbx_seq_one_letter_code
_entity_poly.pdbx_strand_id
1 'polypeptide(L)'
;MKERQCREREIFMNIRELQDEILKIKKEKDICILAHSYQAREICEIADFTGDSYALSVKAQSVPQKTVIMCGVRFMAETVKILSPEKKVILSDSQAGCPMAEQFTKDAVLELKKEHPGYAVVAYVNTTSELKTVCDVCVTSSSAVKIVKAMPEKDIIFIPDINLGSYVAKQCPDKNFVLLQGGCPRHMVVSEQDVLEAKAAHPNALFLVHPECREEVTRHADYIGSTSGIMK
;
A
#
# COMPACT_ATOMS: atom_id res chain seq x y z
N MET A 1 0.05 -6.18 38.10
CA MET A 1 -0.76 -5.05 38.68
C MET A 1 -0.77 -3.83 37.75
N LYS A 2 0.37 -3.35 37.26
CA LYS A 2 0.41 -2.16 36.35
C LYS A 2 -0.29 -2.36 35.00
N GLU A 3 -0.22 -3.55 34.39
CA GLU A 3 -0.90 -3.85 33.11
C GLU A 3 -2.42 -3.94 33.23
N ARG A 4 -2.92 -4.38 34.37
CA ARG A 4 -4.37 -4.43 34.64
C ARG A 4 -4.95 -3.03 34.84
N GLN A 5 -4.22 -2.15 35.54
CA GLN A 5 -4.61 -0.75 35.70
C GLN A 5 -4.58 0.06 34.40
N CYS A 6 -3.69 -0.30 33.44
CA CYS A 6 -3.66 0.33 32.12
C CYS A 6 -4.92 -0.02 31.31
N ARG A 7 -5.30 -1.31 31.28
CA ARG A 7 -6.52 -1.78 30.58
C ARG A 7 -7.82 -1.21 31.17
N GLU A 8 -7.88 -1.03 32.51
CA GLU A 8 -9.06 -0.47 33.16
C GLU A 8 -9.23 1.04 32.92
N ARG A 9 -8.15 1.77 32.65
CA ARG A 9 -8.21 3.19 32.23
C ARG A 9 -8.66 3.36 30.78
N GLU A 10 -8.27 2.46 29.88
CA GLU A 10 -8.63 2.51 28.46
C GLU A 10 -10.15 2.41 28.20
N ILE A 11 -10.92 1.83 29.14
CA ILE A 11 -12.38 1.62 28.99
C ILE A 11 -13.19 2.92 29.20
N PHE A 12 -12.61 3.99 29.75
CA PHE A 12 -13.32 5.23 30.11
C PHE A 12 -12.82 6.50 29.43
N MET A 13 -11.73 6.43 28.64
CA MET A 13 -11.24 7.61 27.93
C MET A 13 -12.01 7.82 26.63
N ASN A 14 -12.46 9.05 26.39
CA ASN A 14 -13.00 9.41 25.09
C ASN A 14 -11.85 9.58 24.07
N ILE A 15 -12.19 9.60 22.77
CA ILE A 15 -11.20 9.66 21.67
C ILE A 15 -10.25 10.86 21.86
N ARG A 16 -10.76 12.01 22.29
CA ARG A 16 -9.96 13.23 22.46
C ARG A 16 -8.93 13.11 23.56
N GLU A 17 -9.33 12.53 24.69
CA GLU A 17 -8.42 12.28 25.81
C GLU A 17 -7.30 11.31 25.41
N LEU A 18 -7.62 10.27 24.62
CA LEU A 18 -6.62 9.35 24.07
C LEU A 18 -5.66 10.05 23.10
N GLN A 19 -6.18 10.91 22.22
CA GLN A 19 -5.35 11.70 21.31
C GLN A 19 -4.38 12.60 22.08
N ASP A 20 -4.85 13.30 23.11
CA ASP A 20 -4.04 14.20 23.93
C ASP A 20 -2.95 13.43 24.68
N GLU A 21 -3.24 12.24 25.21
CA GLU A 21 -2.24 11.39 25.86
C GLU A 21 -1.20 10.87 24.86
N ILE A 22 -1.63 10.43 23.66
CA ILE A 22 -0.72 9.99 22.60
C ILE A 22 0.21 11.13 22.18
N LEU A 23 -0.32 12.33 21.95
CA LEU A 23 0.47 13.51 21.57
C LEU A 23 1.50 13.88 22.64
N LYS A 24 1.14 13.76 23.93
CA LYS A 24 2.06 13.96 25.05
C LYS A 24 3.19 12.92 25.02
N ILE A 25 2.87 11.63 24.94
CA ILE A 25 3.85 10.54 24.92
C ILE A 25 4.75 10.65 23.67
N LYS A 26 4.17 10.97 22.50
CA LYS A 26 4.89 11.21 21.26
C LYS A 26 5.99 12.26 21.43
N LYS A 27 5.65 13.39 22.05
CA LYS A 27 6.59 14.49 22.33
C LYS A 27 7.66 14.08 23.36
N GLU A 28 7.26 13.45 24.46
CA GLU A 28 8.18 13.03 25.54
C GLU A 28 9.21 12.02 25.06
N LYS A 29 8.84 11.13 24.13
CA LYS A 29 9.68 10.05 23.60
C LYS A 29 10.33 10.36 22.26
N ASP A 30 10.14 11.56 21.72
CA ASP A 30 10.62 11.99 20.40
C ASP A 30 10.27 10.96 19.31
N ILE A 31 8.98 10.69 19.13
CA ILE A 31 8.44 9.71 18.17
C ILE A 31 7.77 10.45 17.02
N CYS A 32 8.02 10.00 15.78
CA CYS A 32 7.28 10.42 14.61
C CYS A 32 6.16 9.40 14.31
N ILE A 33 4.94 9.88 14.12
CA ILE A 33 3.78 9.07 13.71
C ILE A 33 3.49 9.32 12.23
N LEU A 34 3.54 8.24 11.44
CA LEU A 34 3.15 8.22 10.03
C LEU A 34 1.83 7.47 9.91
N ALA A 35 0.81 8.05 9.30
CA ALA A 35 -0.48 7.42 9.09
C ALA A 35 -0.81 7.33 7.61
N HIS A 36 -1.20 6.13 7.15
CA HIS A 36 -1.73 5.98 5.81
C HIS A 36 -3.05 6.76 5.68
N SER A 37 -3.28 7.41 4.54
CA SER A 37 -4.47 8.25 4.31
C SER A 37 -5.82 7.50 4.42
N TYR A 38 -5.81 6.18 4.45
CA TYR A 38 -7.00 5.35 4.68
C TYR A 38 -7.27 5.05 6.17
N GLN A 39 -6.44 5.53 7.07
CA GLN A 39 -6.71 5.39 8.49
C GLN A 39 -7.90 6.26 8.93
N ALA A 40 -8.51 5.89 10.07
CA ALA A 40 -9.57 6.69 10.67
C ALA A 40 -9.07 8.13 10.90
N ARG A 41 -9.99 9.07 10.78
CA ARG A 41 -9.69 10.51 10.90
C ARG A 41 -8.97 10.83 12.19
N GLU A 42 -9.38 10.20 13.28
CA GLU A 42 -8.83 10.40 14.63
C GLU A 42 -7.35 10.01 14.71
N ILE A 43 -6.91 9.04 13.90
CA ILE A 43 -5.50 8.63 13.80
C ILE A 43 -4.74 9.62 12.91
N CYS A 44 -5.34 10.06 11.81
CA CYS A 44 -4.73 11.05 10.92
C CYS A 44 -4.50 12.39 11.63
N GLU A 45 -5.38 12.80 12.54
CA GLU A 45 -5.29 14.05 13.30
C GLU A 45 -4.07 14.11 14.26
N ILE A 46 -3.59 12.97 14.75
CA ILE A 46 -2.41 12.90 15.63
C ILE A 46 -1.11 12.55 14.90
N ALA A 47 -1.20 12.19 13.61
CA ALA A 47 -0.03 11.88 12.81
C ALA A 47 0.79 13.13 12.47
N ASP A 48 2.10 12.97 12.36
CA ASP A 48 2.99 14.03 11.85
C ASP A 48 2.88 14.15 10.33
N PHE A 49 2.64 13.02 9.66
CA PHE A 49 2.47 12.97 8.21
C PHE A 49 1.42 11.94 7.83
N THR A 50 0.59 12.29 6.85
CA THR A 50 -0.36 11.40 6.21
C THR A 50 -0.02 11.27 4.72
N GLY A 51 -0.29 10.11 4.12
CA GLY A 51 0.00 9.88 2.70
C GLY A 51 -0.19 8.43 2.28
N ASP A 52 0.28 8.13 1.07
CA ASP A 52 0.34 6.76 0.57
C ASP A 52 1.57 5.99 1.11
N SER A 53 1.61 4.68 0.85
CA SER A 53 2.62 3.77 1.40
C SER A 53 4.05 4.19 1.08
N TYR A 54 4.32 4.57 -0.18
CA TYR A 54 5.67 4.91 -0.62
C TYR A 54 6.07 6.31 -0.17
N ALA A 55 5.18 7.29 -0.29
CA ALA A 55 5.42 8.67 0.14
C ALA A 55 5.78 8.73 1.64
N LEU A 56 5.07 7.97 2.49
CA LEU A 56 5.38 7.87 3.92
C LEU A 56 6.73 7.20 4.17
N SER A 57 7.10 6.18 3.39
CA SER A 57 8.38 5.49 3.54
C SER A 57 9.56 6.39 3.16
N VAL A 58 9.41 7.19 2.10
CA VAL A 58 10.40 8.23 1.71
C VAL A 58 10.45 9.34 2.76
N LYS A 59 9.29 9.76 3.27
CA LYS A 59 9.22 10.80 4.32
C LYS A 59 9.96 10.37 5.59
N ALA A 60 9.87 9.10 5.96
CA ALA A 60 10.57 8.53 7.12
C ALA A 60 12.09 8.76 7.07
N GLN A 61 12.71 8.77 5.89
CA GLN A 61 14.15 9.03 5.74
C GLN A 61 14.56 10.43 6.20
N SER A 62 13.68 11.41 6.01
CA SER A 62 13.97 12.81 6.27
C SER A 62 13.59 13.31 7.68
N VAL A 63 12.83 12.53 8.45
CA VAL A 63 12.45 12.95 9.82
C VAL A 63 13.62 12.72 10.79
N PRO A 64 13.85 13.64 11.75
CA PRO A 64 14.95 13.52 12.71
C PRO A 64 14.75 12.41 13.75
N GLN A 65 13.51 12.03 14.03
CA GLN A 65 13.17 11.03 15.05
C GLN A 65 13.79 9.66 14.71
N LYS A 66 14.41 9.04 15.70
CA LYS A 66 14.95 7.68 15.59
C LYS A 66 13.87 6.60 15.67
N THR A 67 12.72 6.94 16.27
CA THR A 67 11.57 6.02 16.39
C THR A 67 10.42 6.54 15.55
N VAL A 68 9.88 5.64 14.71
CA VAL A 68 8.73 5.90 13.84
C VAL A 68 7.63 4.89 14.17
N ILE A 69 6.40 5.38 14.39
CA ILE A 69 5.22 4.53 14.44
C ILE A 69 4.52 4.61 13.08
N MET A 70 4.27 3.44 12.48
CA MET A 70 3.52 3.32 11.23
C MET A 70 2.08 2.90 11.55
N CYS A 71 1.13 3.82 11.39
CA CYS A 71 -0.29 3.55 11.42
C CYS A 71 -0.74 3.17 9.98
N GLY A 72 -0.76 1.87 9.74
CA GLY A 72 -1.03 1.25 8.45
C GLY A 72 -0.91 -0.26 8.58
N VAL A 73 -0.56 -0.93 7.49
CA VAL A 73 -0.39 -2.39 7.46
C VAL A 73 1.09 -2.78 7.43
N ARG A 74 1.37 -4.04 7.73
CA ARG A 74 2.72 -4.60 7.95
C ARG A 74 3.72 -4.25 6.85
N PHE A 75 3.38 -4.48 5.57
CA PHE A 75 4.31 -4.21 4.47
C PHE A 75 4.74 -2.73 4.40
N MET A 76 3.91 -1.80 4.88
CA MET A 76 4.26 -0.37 4.94
C MET A 76 5.34 -0.12 5.98
N ALA A 77 5.19 -0.69 7.20
CA ALA A 77 6.22 -0.62 8.24
C ALA A 77 7.53 -1.28 7.79
N GLU A 78 7.44 -2.43 7.10
CA GLU A 78 8.59 -3.11 6.50
C GLU A 78 9.28 -2.23 5.45
N THR A 79 8.51 -1.55 4.58
CA THR A 79 9.07 -0.64 3.57
C THR A 79 9.76 0.56 4.22
N VAL A 80 9.17 1.14 5.28
CA VAL A 80 9.83 2.18 6.09
C VAL A 80 11.15 1.67 6.64
N LYS A 81 11.17 0.44 7.18
CA LYS A 81 12.39 -0.17 7.75
C LYS A 81 13.46 -0.46 6.70
N ILE A 82 13.07 -0.89 5.50
CA ILE A 82 13.99 -1.11 4.37
C ILE A 82 14.67 0.20 3.94
N LEU A 83 13.89 1.28 3.83
CA LEU A 83 14.40 2.57 3.39
C LEU A 83 15.09 3.39 4.49
N SER A 84 14.87 3.03 5.75
CA SER A 84 15.46 3.69 6.94
C SER A 84 15.95 2.63 7.94
N PRO A 85 17.00 1.86 7.59
CA PRO A 85 17.44 0.71 8.40
C PRO A 85 17.95 1.11 9.79
N GLU A 86 18.38 2.36 9.98
CA GLU A 86 18.83 2.90 11.26
C GLU A 86 17.68 3.23 12.23
N LYS A 87 16.46 3.37 11.73
CA LYS A 87 15.30 3.74 12.56
C LYS A 87 14.67 2.53 13.24
N LYS A 88 14.15 2.75 14.44
CA LYS A 88 13.21 1.84 15.08
C LYS A 88 11.82 2.08 14.50
N VAL A 89 11.29 1.10 13.77
CA VAL A 89 9.94 1.16 13.19
C VAL A 89 9.00 0.28 14.01
N ILE A 90 7.88 0.84 14.41
CA ILE A 90 6.85 0.16 15.19
C ILE A 90 5.56 0.18 14.36
N LEU A 91 4.99 -0.99 14.11
CA LEU A 91 3.64 -1.11 13.55
C LEU A 91 2.64 -0.87 14.68
N SER A 92 1.67 0.02 14.47
CA SER A 92 0.70 0.44 15.50
C SER A 92 -0.16 -0.73 16.02
N ASP A 93 -0.46 -1.69 15.15
CA ASP A 93 -1.15 -2.93 15.51
C ASP A 93 -0.44 -4.12 14.84
N SER A 94 0.06 -5.04 15.66
CA SER A 94 0.79 -6.24 15.19
C SER A 94 -0.05 -7.17 14.32
N GLN A 95 -1.38 -7.08 14.37
CA GLN A 95 -2.32 -7.86 13.57
C GLN A 95 -2.71 -7.18 12.25
N ALA A 96 -2.27 -5.94 12.03
CA ALA A 96 -2.58 -5.20 10.81
C ALA A 96 -1.83 -5.78 9.59
N GLY A 97 -2.35 -6.86 9.03
CA GLY A 97 -1.91 -7.47 7.77
C GLY A 97 -2.59 -6.86 6.55
N CYS A 98 -2.08 -7.21 5.37
CA CYS A 98 -2.72 -6.89 4.09
C CYS A 98 -2.97 -8.17 3.31
N PRO A 99 -4.25 -8.59 3.11
CA PRO A 99 -4.56 -9.84 2.40
C PRO A 99 -3.94 -9.91 1.01
N MET A 100 -3.83 -8.80 0.28
CA MET A 100 -3.16 -8.78 -1.01
C MET A 100 -1.65 -8.96 -0.87
N ALA A 101 -1.00 -8.27 0.05
CA ALA A 101 0.46 -8.33 0.21
C ALA A 101 0.95 -9.72 0.68
N GLU A 102 0.08 -10.48 1.32
CA GLU A 102 0.37 -11.78 1.94
C GLU A 102 -0.17 -12.97 1.12
N GLN A 103 -0.68 -12.73 -0.11
CA GLN A 103 -1.28 -13.79 -0.96
C GLN A 103 -0.26 -14.81 -1.47
N PHE A 104 0.97 -14.40 -1.72
CA PHE A 104 1.99 -15.27 -2.30
C PHE A 104 3.17 -15.45 -1.36
N THR A 105 3.72 -16.65 -1.37
CA THR A 105 4.95 -16.97 -0.63
C THR A 105 6.19 -16.74 -1.51
N LYS A 106 7.32 -16.57 -0.86
CA LYS A 106 8.63 -16.50 -1.54
C LYS A 106 8.87 -17.73 -2.42
N ASP A 107 8.55 -18.93 -1.90
CA ASP A 107 8.77 -20.19 -2.63
C ASP A 107 7.93 -20.27 -3.89
N ALA A 108 6.67 -19.79 -3.86
CA ALA A 108 5.83 -19.74 -5.06
C ALA A 108 6.44 -18.85 -6.16
N VAL A 109 7.04 -17.72 -5.79
CA VAL A 109 7.73 -16.85 -6.75
C VAL A 109 9.03 -17.49 -7.27
N LEU A 110 9.76 -18.20 -6.42
CA LEU A 110 10.96 -18.93 -6.85
C LEU A 110 10.63 -20.06 -7.83
N GLU A 111 9.54 -20.80 -7.63
CA GLU A 111 9.08 -21.80 -8.59
C GLU A 111 8.68 -21.13 -9.93
N LEU A 112 7.94 -20.05 -9.87
CA LEU A 112 7.57 -19.30 -11.07
C LEU A 112 8.79 -18.78 -11.85
N LYS A 113 9.85 -18.34 -11.16
CA LYS A 113 11.13 -17.97 -11.82
C LYS A 113 11.80 -19.16 -12.50
N LYS A 114 11.65 -20.38 -11.99
CA LYS A 114 12.18 -21.60 -12.65
C LYS A 114 11.37 -21.97 -13.90
N GLU A 115 10.04 -21.78 -13.84
CA GLU A 115 9.13 -22.03 -14.99
C GLU A 115 9.34 -20.99 -16.10
N HIS A 116 9.76 -19.77 -15.74
CA HIS A 116 9.98 -18.65 -16.65
C HIS A 116 11.43 -18.12 -16.56
N PRO A 117 12.42 -18.88 -17.03
CA PRO A 117 13.82 -18.49 -16.95
C PRO A 117 14.09 -17.20 -17.76
N GLY A 118 14.75 -16.23 -17.14
CA GLY A 118 15.08 -14.95 -17.78
C GLY A 118 14.00 -13.87 -17.65
N TYR A 119 12.82 -14.17 -17.08
CA TYR A 119 11.81 -13.16 -16.78
C TYR A 119 12.21 -12.34 -15.56
N ALA A 120 12.01 -11.02 -15.64
CA ALA A 120 12.20 -10.13 -14.50
C ALA A 120 10.93 -10.08 -13.61
N VAL A 121 11.10 -10.22 -12.32
CA VAL A 121 9.99 -10.12 -11.34
C VAL A 121 9.80 -8.68 -10.92
N VAL A 122 8.71 -8.09 -11.36
CA VAL A 122 8.25 -6.76 -10.96
C VAL A 122 7.22 -6.91 -9.85
N ALA A 123 7.56 -6.44 -8.66
CA ALA A 123 6.69 -6.50 -7.50
C ALA A 123 6.04 -5.15 -7.22
N TYR A 124 4.73 -5.13 -7.11
CA TYR A 124 4.03 -4.01 -6.49
C TYR A 124 4.49 -3.89 -5.02
N VAL A 125 4.70 -2.67 -4.55
CA VAL A 125 5.21 -2.41 -3.18
C VAL A 125 4.36 -3.06 -2.09
N ASN A 126 3.09 -3.34 -2.37
CA ASN A 126 2.15 -4.07 -1.51
C ASN A 126 2.47 -5.58 -1.51
N THR A 127 3.66 -5.92 -1.08
CA THR A 127 4.18 -7.28 -0.84
C THR A 127 5.00 -7.30 0.44
N THR A 128 5.20 -8.48 1.02
CA THR A 128 6.04 -8.67 2.21
C THR A 128 7.52 -8.37 1.92
N SER A 129 8.28 -8.02 2.94
CA SER A 129 9.73 -7.86 2.83
C SER A 129 10.43 -9.15 2.40
N GLU A 130 9.92 -10.31 2.84
CA GLU A 130 10.42 -11.61 2.43
C GLU A 130 10.27 -11.83 0.92
N LEU A 131 9.09 -11.51 0.36
CA LEU A 131 8.84 -11.63 -1.07
C LEU A 131 9.74 -10.69 -1.88
N LYS A 132 9.98 -9.47 -1.38
CA LYS A 132 10.89 -8.50 -2.02
C LYS A 132 12.32 -9.02 -2.21
N THR A 133 12.77 -9.99 -1.39
CA THR A 133 14.13 -10.56 -1.52
C THR A 133 14.35 -11.38 -2.80
N VAL A 134 13.29 -11.77 -3.49
CA VAL A 134 13.34 -12.58 -4.74
C VAL A 134 12.80 -11.82 -5.95
N CYS A 135 12.47 -10.55 -5.79
CA CYS A 135 12.01 -9.66 -6.85
C CYS A 135 13.17 -8.84 -7.40
N ASP A 136 13.12 -8.49 -8.68
CA ASP A 136 14.16 -7.73 -9.36
C ASP A 136 13.91 -6.22 -9.23
N VAL A 137 12.64 -5.79 -9.20
CA VAL A 137 12.27 -4.39 -8.98
C VAL A 137 10.93 -4.26 -8.23
N CYS A 138 10.84 -3.23 -7.38
CA CYS A 138 9.58 -2.86 -6.72
C CYS A 138 9.00 -1.58 -7.33
N VAL A 139 7.69 -1.57 -7.57
CA VAL A 139 6.96 -0.45 -8.17
C VAL A 139 5.77 -0.03 -7.30
N THR A 140 5.30 1.18 -7.51
CA THR A 140 4.02 1.68 -6.98
C THR A 140 3.01 1.79 -8.11
N SER A 141 1.73 1.94 -7.81
CA SER A 141 0.69 2.20 -8.82
C SER A 141 0.99 3.46 -9.66
N SER A 142 1.69 4.45 -9.10
CA SER A 142 2.09 5.66 -9.82
C SER A 142 3.35 5.51 -10.68
N SER A 143 4.23 4.55 -10.37
CA SER A 143 5.52 4.40 -11.04
C SER A 143 5.61 3.18 -11.96
N ALA A 144 4.69 2.21 -11.82
CA ALA A 144 4.77 0.91 -12.49
C ALA A 144 4.94 1.02 -14.01
N VAL A 145 4.08 1.75 -14.68
CA VAL A 145 4.15 1.94 -16.15
C VAL A 145 5.48 2.56 -16.58
N LYS A 146 5.92 3.61 -15.87
CA LYS A 146 7.17 4.32 -16.20
C LYS A 146 8.39 3.42 -16.01
N ILE A 147 8.44 2.69 -14.89
CA ILE A 147 9.57 1.80 -14.58
C ILE A 147 9.60 0.63 -15.57
N VAL A 148 8.48 -0.05 -15.77
CA VAL A 148 8.40 -1.20 -16.68
C VAL A 148 8.77 -0.80 -18.13
N LYS A 149 8.34 0.37 -18.61
CA LYS A 149 8.76 0.88 -19.92
C LYS A 149 10.27 1.10 -20.02
N ALA A 150 10.91 1.51 -18.93
CA ALA A 150 12.34 1.80 -18.90
C ALA A 150 13.22 0.55 -18.69
N MET A 151 12.64 -0.58 -18.26
CA MET A 151 13.38 -1.84 -18.07
C MET A 151 13.84 -2.40 -19.42
N PRO A 152 15.08 -2.95 -19.49
CA PRO A 152 15.56 -3.61 -20.71
C PRO A 152 14.88 -4.97 -20.97
N GLU A 153 14.43 -5.66 -19.89
CA GLU A 153 13.77 -6.95 -19.97
C GLU A 153 12.43 -6.83 -20.70
N LYS A 154 12.19 -7.73 -21.66
CA LYS A 154 10.92 -7.81 -22.37
C LYS A 154 9.91 -8.69 -21.67
N ASP A 155 10.38 -9.67 -20.93
CA ASP A 155 9.58 -10.70 -20.31
C ASP A 155 9.47 -10.41 -18.81
N ILE A 156 8.25 -10.19 -18.34
CA ILE A 156 7.95 -9.67 -17.00
C ILE A 156 7.00 -10.63 -16.25
N ILE A 157 7.35 -10.98 -15.04
CA ILE A 157 6.43 -11.56 -14.06
C ILE A 157 5.96 -10.40 -13.18
N PHE A 158 4.67 -10.10 -13.17
CA PHE A 158 4.12 -9.01 -12.34
C PHE A 158 3.31 -9.56 -11.18
N ILE A 159 3.64 -9.14 -9.96
CA ILE A 159 3.03 -9.60 -8.70
C ILE A 159 2.68 -8.43 -7.78
N PRO A 160 1.77 -8.59 -6.79
CA PRO A 160 0.82 -9.68 -6.61
C PRO A 160 -0.55 -9.38 -7.26
N ASP A 161 -0.80 -8.17 -7.75
CA ASP A 161 -2.11 -7.71 -8.20
C ASP A 161 -2.29 -7.86 -9.71
N ILE A 162 -3.23 -8.73 -10.11
CA ILE A 162 -3.53 -9.01 -11.52
C ILE A 162 -4.10 -7.79 -12.25
N ASN A 163 -4.91 -6.97 -11.57
CA ASN A 163 -5.57 -5.82 -12.20
C ASN A 163 -4.56 -4.72 -12.51
N LEU A 164 -3.71 -4.37 -11.51
CA LEU A 164 -2.59 -3.45 -11.74
C LEU A 164 -1.64 -3.99 -12.81
N GLY A 165 -1.30 -5.29 -12.76
CA GLY A 165 -0.46 -5.95 -13.77
C GLY A 165 -1.07 -5.86 -15.17
N SER A 166 -2.37 -6.12 -15.30
CA SER A 166 -3.11 -6.00 -16.57
C SER A 166 -3.13 -4.56 -17.08
N TYR A 167 -3.33 -3.59 -16.18
CA TYR A 167 -3.26 -2.18 -16.54
C TYR A 167 -1.88 -1.80 -17.08
N VAL A 168 -0.80 -2.24 -16.40
CA VAL A 168 0.59 -1.99 -16.83
C VAL A 168 0.87 -2.67 -18.17
N ALA A 169 0.44 -3.93 -18.36
CA ALA A 169 0.62 -4.68 -19.59
C ALA A 169 -0.02 -3.96 -20.80
N LYS A 170 -1.24 -3.43 -20.66
CA LYS A 170 -1.90 -2.63 -21.70
C LYS A 170 -1.13 -1.37 -22.08
N GLN A 171 -0.41 -0.77 -21.12
CA GLN A 171 0.41 0.42 -21.35
C GLN A 171 1.81 0.10 -21.90
N CYS A 172 2.21 -1.19 -21.90
CA CYS A 172 3.52 -1.68 -22.34
C CYS A 172 3.35 -2.84 -23.35
N PRO A 173 2.75 -2.59 -24.55
CA PRO A 173 2.41 -3.64 -25.51
C PRO A 173 3.62 -4.31 -26.17
N ASP A 174 4.81 -3.75 -25.99
CA ASP A 174 6.10 -4.28 -26.46
C ASP A 174 6.73 -5.29 -25.50
N LYS A 175 6.07 -5.60 -24.38
CA LYS A 175 6.54 -6.53 -23.35
C LYS A 175 5.56 -7.68 -23.13
N ASN A 176 6.09 -8.83 -22.74
CA ASN A 176 5.32 -10.01 -22.38
C ASN A 176 5.11 -10.07 -20.88
N PHE A 177 3.91 -10.43 -20.43
CA PHE A 177 3.59 -10.49 -19.02
C PHE A 177 3.07 -11.86 -18.60
N VAL A 178 3.59 -12.35 -17.49
CA VAL A 178 3.00 -13.40 -16.66
C VAL A 178 2.41 -12.73 -15.43
N LEU A 179 1.10 -12.89 -15.24
CA LEU A 179 0.33 -12.28 -14.16
C LEU A 179 -0.18 -13.38 -13.22
N LEU A 180 0.08 -13.24 -11.92
CA LEU A 180 -0.50 -14.13 -10.94
C LEU A 180 -1.96 -13.75 -10.64
N GLN A 181 -2.78 -14.77 -10.30
CA GLN A 181 -4.20 -14.61 -9.98
C GLN A 181 -4.39 -14.10 -8.53
N GLY A 182 -3.87 -12.92 -8.26
CA GLY A 182 -4.01 -12.22 -6.98
C GLY A 182 -4.59 -10.83 -7.15
N GLY A 183 -5.04 -10.21 -6.06
CA GLY A 183 -5.57 -8.85 -6.13
C GLY A 183 -6.07 -8.33 -4.79
N CYS A 184 -6.42 -7.06 -4.76
CA CYS A 184 -6.93 -6.41 -3.57
C CYS A 184 -8.41 -6.73 -3.35
N PRO A 185 -8.79 -7.43 -2.26
CA PRO A 185 -10.20 -7.77 -2.00
C PRO A 185 -11.13 -6.56 -1.94
N ARG A 186 -10.60 -5.40 -1.52
CA ARG A 186 -11.38 -4.16 -1.44
C ARG A 186 -11.72 -3.57 -2.80
N HIS A 187 -10.79 -3.67 -3.77
CA HIS A 187 -11.03 -3.20 -5.14
C HIS A 187 -11.82 -4.22 -5.96
N MET A 188 -11.64 -5.51 -5.67
CA MET A 188 -12.30 -6.58 -6.42
C MET A 188 -13.81 -6.72 -6.14
N VAL A 189 -14.33 -6.15 -5.03
CA VAL A 189 -15.77 -6.19 -4.73
C VAL A 189 -16.57 -5.15 -5.51
N VAL A 190 -15.94 -4.10 -6.03
CA VAL A 190 -16.61 -3.09 -6.84
C VAL A 190 -17.00 -3.71 -8.17
N SER A 191 -18.28 -3.67 -8.50
CA SER A 191 -18.82 -4.22 -9.74
C SER A 191 -19.07 -3.12 -10.78
N GLU A 192 -19.22 -3.52 -12.04
CA GLU A 192 -19.66 -2.60 -13.10
C GLU A 192 -21.03 -2.01 -12.77
N GLN A 193 -21.93 -2.79 -12.16
CA GLN A 193 -23.25 -2.34 -11.78
C GLN A 193 -23.19 -1.18 -10.79
N ASP A 194 -22.33 -1.28 -9.77
CA ASP A 194 -22.11 -0.18 -8.80
C ASP A 194 -21.68 1.11 -9.50
N VAL A 195 -20.81 0.99 -10.51
CA VAL A 195 -20.35 2.15 -11.30
C VAL A 195 -21.47 2.78 -12.10
N LEU A 196 -22.27 1.96 -12.79
CA LEU A 196 -23.40 2.44 -13.60
C LEU A 196 -24.45 3.13 -12.74
N GLU A 197 -24.76 2.58 -11.57
CA GLU A 197 -25.68 3.19 -10.61
C GLU A 197 -25.14 4.52 -10.07
N ALA A 198 -23.86 4.58 -9.71
CA ALA A 198 -23.22 5.80 -9.23
C ALA A 198 -23.20 6.89 -10.32
N LYS A 199 -22.86 6.55 -11.56
CA LYS A 199 -22.88 7.51 -12.69
C LYS A 199 -24.29 7.97 -13.02
N ALA A 200 -25.29 7.12 -12.91
CA ALA A 200 -26.70 7.50 -13.09
C ALA A 200 -27.19 8.46 -11.99
N ALA A 201 -26.78 8.22 -10.74
CA ALA A 201 -27.12 9.10 -9.61
C ALA A 201 -26.36 10.44 -9.66
N HIS A 202 -25.17 10.48 -10.27
CA HIS A 202 -24.29 11.64 -10.34
C HIS A 202 -23.79 11.92 -11.77
N PRO A 203 -24.65 12.28 -12.73
CA PRO A 203 -24.32 12.32 -14.16
C PRO A 203 -23.23 13.33 -14.54
N ASN A 204 -22.98 14.33 -13.69
CA ASN A 204 -21.96 15.36 -13.93
C ASN A 204 -20.68 15.14 -13.11
N ALA A 205 -20.58 14.04 -12.33
CA ALA A 205 -19.42 13.75 -11.52
C ALA A 205 -18.34 13.02 -12.34
N LEU A 206 -17.08 13.37 -12.14
CA LEU A 206 -15.95 12.61 -12.66
C LEU A 206 -15.81 11.29 -11.87
N PHE A 207 -15.58 10.21 -12.59
CA PHE A 207 -15.33 8.90 -12.02
C PHE A 207 -13.83 8.60 -12.02
N LEU A 208 -13.22 8.65 -10.83
CA LEU A 208 -11.79 8.45 -10.62
C LEU A 208 -11.54 7.06 -10.03
N VAL A 209 -10.62 6.30 -10.60
CA VAL A 209 -10.44 4.87 -10.26
C VAL A 209 -8.97 4.53 -10.02
N HIS A 210 -8.73 3.69 -9.01
CA HIS A 210 -7.43 3.07 -8.81
C HIS A 210 -7.24 1.86 -9.74
N PRO A 211 -6.03 1.64 -10.33
CA PRO A 211 -5.79 0.55 -11.28
C PRO A 211 -5.83 -0.87 -10.68
N GLU A 212 -6.01 -1.01 -9.35
CA GLU A 212 -6.33 -2.29 -8.70
C GLU A 212 -7.79 -2.72 -8.91
N CYS A 213 -8.67 -1.85 -9.41
CA CYS A 213 -10.01 -2.23 -9.79
C CYS A 213 -10.01 -3.06 -11.08
N ARG A 214 -11.01 -3.96 -11.20
CA ARG A 214 -11.19 -4.79 -12.39
C ARG A 214 -11.42 -3.94 -13.64
N GLU A 215 -11.08 -4.51 -14.80
CA GLU A 215 -11.23 -3.84 -16.09
C GLU A 215 -12.66 -3.34 -16.35
N GLU A 216 -13.67 -4.14 -15.97
CA GLU A 216 -15.08 -3.76 -16.11
C GLU A 216 -15.46 -2.48 -15.33
N VAL A 217 -14.67 -2.13 -14.32
CA VAL A 217 -14.80 -0.88 -13.55
C VAL A 217 -13.95 0.23 -14.17
N THR A 218 -12.67 -0.07 -14.46
CA THR A 218 -11.74 0.95 -14.95
C THR A 218 -12.08 1.47 -16.33
N ARG A 219 -12.77 0.71 -17.19
CA ARG A 219 -13.20 1.15 -18.53
C ARG A 219 -14.19 2.31 -18.51
N HIS A 220 -14.90 2.54 -17.39
CA HIS A 220 -15.83 3.64 -17.19
C HIS A 220 -15.18 4.89 -16.59
N ALA A 221 -13.89 4.83 -16.25
CA ALA A 221 -13.21 5.90 -15.54
C ALA A 221 -12.89 7.09 -16.45
N ASP A 222 -13.08 8.28 -15.91
CA ASP A 222 -12.59 9.53 -16.51
C ASP A 222 -11.10 9.72 -16.21
N TYR A 223 -10.61 9.12 -15.11
CA TYR A 223 -9.21 9.09 -14.73
C TYR A 223 -8.84 7.80 -13.99
N ILE A 224 -7.72 7.17 -14.38
CA ILE A 224 -7.14 6.02 -13.68
C ILE A 224 -5.81 6.45 -13.09
N GLY A 225 -5.65 6.32 -11.78
CA GLY A 225 -4.43 6.75 -11.12
C GLY A 225 -4.23 6.18 -9.73
N SER A 226 -3.04 6.43 -9.18
CA SER A 226 -2.72 6.08 -7.80
C SER A 226 -3.52 6.92 -6.80
N THR A 227 -3.52 6.53 -5.52
CA THR A 227 -4.14 7.31 -4.43
C THR A 227 -3.73 8.77 -4.47
N SER A 228 -2.42 9.05 -4.54
CA SER A 228 -1.92 10.43 -4.61
C SER A 228 -2.26 11.13 -5.94
N GLY A 229 -2.45 10.39 -7.02
CA GLY A 229 -2.91 10.92 -8.30
C GLY A 229 -4.38 11.34 -8.28
N ILE A 230 -5.23 10.57 -7.59
CA ILE A 230 -6.67 10.84 -7.43
C ILE A 230 -6.91 12.03 -6.48
N MET A 231 -6.04 12.23 -5.50
CA MET A 231 -6.16 13.31 -4.50
C MET A 231 -5.68 14.69 -5.00
N LYS A 232 -5.07 14.78 -6.19
CA LYS A 232 -4.62 16.03 -6.82
C LYS A 232 -5.67 16.64 -7.71
#